data_199de9bfb39afda408149242f1b6555d
#
_entry.id   199de9bfb39afda408149242f1b6555d
#
_cell.length_a   1.000
_cell.length_b   1.000
_cell.length_c   1.000
_cell.angle_alpha   90.00
_cell.angle_beta   90.00
_cell.angle_gamma   90.00
#
_symmetry.space_group_name_H-M   'P 1'
#
loop_
_entity.id
_entity.type
_entity.pdbx_description
1 polymer ?
#
loop_
_entity_poly.entity_id
_entity_poly.type
_entity_poly.pdbx_seq_one_letter_code
_entity_poly.pdbx_strand_id
1 'polypeptide(L)'
;MAKGKFVVIDGTDWSGKGTQTKLLIERLKNSWYDVEMADFPQYGKRSAVMVEDYLNWNFGTAQEVWPYRASVLYAVDRYAASFDIRRWLDEWKIVIANRYVSSNMWHQAGKIKDVNERDKFLQWLDEFEYGLFDIPRPDKNILLYMPTEIGQSLVDKKWHRDYVGGEKRDIHEADLQHLKDAAEAYRYVAKKYDWTIIDSAPNGKLQSIDEIAEKIWIEIKKII
;
A
#
# COMPACT_ATOMS: atom_id res chain seq x y z
N MET A 1 18.93 2.58 20.91
CA MET A 1 18.69 4.05 20.76
C MET A 1 17.37 4.19 20.01
N ALA A 2 16.55 5.17 20.35
CA ALA A 2 15.35 5.47 19.56
C ALA A 2 15.81 5.84 18.15
N LYS A 3 15.02 5.52 17.15
CA LYS A 3 15.23 5.88 15.74
C LYS A 3 14.09 6.77 15.29
N GLY A 4 14.18 7.32 14.08
CA GLY A 4 13.03 7.93 13.42
C GLY A 4 11.82 7.01 13.39
N LYS A 5 10.69 7.47 12.91
CA LYS A 5 9.45 6.68 12.82
C LYS A 5 9.13 6.32 11.40
N PHE A 6 8.76 5.07 11.17
CA PHE A 6 8.37 4.57 9.86
C PHE A 6 6.89 4.20 9.82
N VAL A 7 6.12 4.89 9.00
CA VAL A 7 4.67 4.70 8.84
C VAL A 7 4.34 4.36 7.41
N VAL A 8 3.49 3.36 7.23
CA VAL A 8 2.95 2.98 5.93
C VAL A 8 1.48 3.36 5.84
N ILE A 9 1.13 4.10 4.80
CA ILE A 9 -0.25 4.34 4.39
C ILE A 9 -0.53 3.43 3.21
N ASP A 10 -1.39 2.46 3.41
CA ASP A 10 -1.86 1.56 2.36
C ASP A 10 -3.38 1.63 2.25
N GLY A 11 -3.96 1.00 1.26
CA GLY A 11 -5.41 1.04 1.11
C GLY A 11 -5.88 0.41 -0.19
N THR A 12 -7.16 0.02 -0.19
CA THR A 12 -7.83 -0.44 -1.41
C THR A 12 -7.75 0.62 -2.50
N ASP A 13 -7.94 0.22 -3.73
CA ASP A 13 -7.96 1.19 -4.81
C ASP A 13 -9.08 2.21 -4.58
N TRP A 14 -8.83 3.45 -5.02
CA TRP A 14 -9.70 4.63 -4.83
C TRP A 14 -9.96 5.05 -3.37
N SER A 15 -9.27 4.46 -2.40
CA SER A 15 -9.40 4.86 -0.98
C SER A 15 -8.87 6.26 -0.66
N GLY A 16 -8.25 6.94 -1.63
CA GLY A 16 -7.68 8.26 -1.42
C GLY A 16 -6.29 8.27 -0.77
N LYS A 17 -5.61 7.11 -0.70
CA LYS A 17 -4.29 7.00 -0.05
C LYS A 17 -3.27 8.05 -0.48
N GLY A 18 -3.12 8.31 -1.77
CA GLY A 18 -2.17 9.32 -2.26
C GLY A 18 -2.49 10.73 -1.77
N THR A 19 -3.78 11.10 -1.71
CA THR A 19 -4.23 12.39 -1.16
C THR A 19 -3.95 12.44 0.35
N GLN A 20 -4.30 11.40 1.08
CA GLN A 20 -4.11 11.34 2.53
C GLN A 20 -2.64 11.31 2.92
N THR A 21 -1.80 10.63 2.15
CA THR A 21 -0.34 10.63 2.36
C THR A 21 0.24 12.04 2.23
N LYS A 22 -0.16 12.79 1.19
CA LYS A 22 0.28 14.18 1.00
C LYS A 22 -0.17 15.09 2.13
N LEU A 23 -1.44 15.01 2.52
CA LEU A 23 -1.98 15.82 3.64
C LEU A 23 -1.28 15.50 4.96
N LEU A 24 -0.98 14.23 5.23
CA LEU A 24 -0.24 13.83 6.42
C LEU A 24 1.17 14.45 6.42
N ILE A 25 1.89 14.36 5.30
CA ILE A 25 3.24 14.92 5.17
C ILE A 25 3.21 16.44 5.38
N GLU A 26 2.27 17.16 4.76
CA GLU A 26 2.11 18.60 4.94
C GLU A 26 1.82 18.95 6.40
N ARG A 27 0.94 18.21 7.05
CA ARG A 27 0.58 18.43 8.47
C ARG A 27 1.78 18.18 9.39
N LEU A 28 2.56 17.13 9.16
CA LEU A 28 3.77 16.84 9.91
C LEU A 28 4.81 17.95 9.75
N LYS A 29 5.06 18.39 8.52
CA LYS A 29 6.00 19.52 8.24
C LYS A 29 5.55 20.82 8.90
N ASN A 30 4.26 21.14 8.85
CA ASN A 30 3.68 22.30 9.54
C ASN A 30 3.77 22.19 11.06
N SER A 31 3.92 20.98 11.59
CA SER A 31 4.15 20.68 13.00
C SER A 31 5.65 20.54 13.34
N TRP A 32 6.54 21.00 12.46
CA TRP A 32 8.00 21.04 12.60
C TRP A 32 8.70 19.68 12.68
N TYR A 33 8.06 18.62 12.20
CA TYR A 33 8.74 17.34 12.04
C TYR A 33 9.53 17.30 10.73
N ASP A 34 10.72 16.67 10.78
CA ASP A 34 11.48 16.34 9.57
C ASP A 34 10.91 15.06 8.95
N VAL A 35 10.43 15.15 7.70
CA VAL A 35 9.65 14.10 7.05
C VAL A 35 10.16 13.79 5.67
N GLU A 36 10.38 12.52 5.41
CA GLU A 36 10.68 11.96 4.08
C GLU A 36 9.56 11.06 3.57
N MET A 37 9.47 10.93 2.26
CA MET A 37 8.46 10.11 1.61
C MET A 37 9.11 9.01 0.77
N ALA A 38 8.61 7.79 0.92
CA ALA A 38 8.84 6.68 0.01
C ALA A 38 7.53 6.32 -0.71
N ASP A 39 7.56 6.12 -2.02
CA ASP A 39 6.38 5.76 -2.81
C ASP A 39 6.65 4.50 -3.61
N PHE A 40 5.75 3.52 -3.53
CA PHE A 40 5.94 2.21 -4.15
C PHE A 40 4.75 1.84 -5.06
N PRO A 41 5.04 1.26 -6.25
CA PRO A 41 6.38 1.05 -6.84
C PRO A 41 7.08 2.38 -7.15
N GLN A 42 8.43 2.37 -7.14
CA GLN A 42 9.24 3.54 -7.44
C GLN A 42 9.31 3.76 -8.98
N TYR A 43 8.16 3.99 -9.62
CA TYR A 43 8.07 4.16 -11.07
C TYR A 43 9.14 5.10 -11.63
N GLY A 44 9.72 4.71 -12.76
CA GLY A 44 10.81 5.45 -13.41
C GLY A 44 12.19 5.19 -12.82
N LYS A 45 12.33 4.49 -11.68
CA LYS A 45 13.62 4.02 -11.18
C LYS A 45 13.96 2.64 -11.74
N ARG A 46 15.24 2.36 -11.90
CA ARG A 46 15.72 1.06 -12.42
C ARG A 46 15.25 -0.14 -11.58
N SER A 47 15.03 0.04 -10.29
CA SER A 47 14.53 -1.00 -9.39
C SER A 47 13.08 -1.41 -9.69
N ALA A 48 12.27 -0.52 -10.25
CA ALA A 48 10.85 -0.75 -10.53
C ALA A 48 10.58 -1.29 -11.95
N VAL A 49 11.57 -1.37 -12.85
CA VAL A 49 11.37 -1.79 -14.26
C VAL A 49 10.66 -3.15 -14.35
N MET A 50 11.07 -4.13 -13.55
CA MET A 50 10.43 -5.46 -13.54
C MET A 50 8.99 -5.42 -13.03
N VAL A 51 8.66 -4.49 -12.13
CA VAL A 51 7.29 -4.26 -11.68
C VAL A 51 6.47 -3.62 -12.79
N GLU A 52 7.04 -2.64 -13.49
CA GLU A 52 6.40 -1.98 -14.63
C GLU A 52 6.10 -2.99 -15.75
N ASP A 53 7.06 -3.87 -16.09
CA ASP A 53 6.87 -4.95 -17.03
C ASP A 53 5.75 -5.92 -16.62
N TYR A 54 5.70 -6.28 -15.34
CA TYR A 54 4.62 -7.12 -14.80
C TYR A 54 3.26 -6.46 -14.93
N LEU A 55 3.15 -5.19 -14.55
CA LEU A 55 1.89 -4.43 -14.61
C LEU A 55 1.42 -4.18 -16.05
N ASN A 56 2.36 -4.13 -17.00
CA ASN A 56 2.11 -4.00 -18.44
C ASN A 56 1.90 -5.35 -19.16
N TRP A 57 1.65 -6.45 -18.45
CA TRP A 57 1.35 -7.79 -18.99
C TRP A 57 2.53 -8.46 -19.74
N ASN A 58 3.75 -7.96 -19.60
CA ASN A 58 4.91 -8.52 -20.32
C ASN A 58 5.29 -9.92 -19.81
N PHE A 59 4.79 -10.33 -18.64
CA PHE A 59 5.02 -11.66 -18.05
C PHE A 59 3.77 -12.55 -18.04
N GLY A 60 2.70 -12.15 -18.73
CA GLY A 60 1.42 -12.83 -18.73
C GLY A 60 0.39 -12.24 -17.78
N THR A 61 -0.66 -13.00 -17.48
CA THR A 61 -1.75 -12.58 -16.60
C THR A 61 -1.35 -12.59 -15.13
N ALA A 62 -2.12 -11.90 -14.28
CA ALA A 62 -1.92 -11.90 -12.83
C ALA A 62 -1.99 -13.30 -12.21
N GLN A 63 -2.75 -14.22 -12.82
CA GLN A 63 -2.89 -15.62 -12.39
C GLN A 63 -1.69 -16.47 -12.81
N GLU A 64 -1.16 -16.26 -14.03
CA GLU A 64 0.00 -16.99 -14.55
C GLU A 64 1.29 -16.60 -13.80
N VAL A 65 1.40 -15.34 -13.40
CA VAL A 65 2.49 -14.90 -12.54
C VAL A 65 2.12 -15.21 -11.09
N TRP A 66 2.53 -16.38 -10.64
CA TRP A 66 2.28 -16.92 -9.30
C TRP A 66 2.59 -15.89 -8.20
N PRO A 67 1.81 -15.84 -7.08
CA PRO A 67 1.97 -14.84 -6.01
C PRO A 67 3.39 -14.65 -5.52
N TYR A 68 4.13 -15.74 -5.33
CA TYR A 68 5.53 -15.71 -4.90
C TYR A 68 6.44 -14.98 -5.90
N ARG A 69 6.28 -15.26 -7.21
CA ARG A 69 7.08 -14.63 -8.27
C ARG A 69 6.79 -13.14 -8.36
N ALA A 70 5.52 -12.77 -8.38
CA ALA A 70 5.12 -11.36 -8.39
C ALA A 70 5.68 -10.62 -7.17
N SER A 71 5.64 -11.25 -5.98
CA SER A 71 6.15 -10.64 -4.75
C SER A 71 7.62 -10.32 -4.82
N VAL A 72 8.44 -11.18 -5.46
CA VAL A 72 9.88 -10.94 -5.63
C VAL A 72 10.15 -9.67 -6.44
N LEU A 73 9.37 -9.40 -7.50
CA LEU A 73 9.55 -8.20 -8.33
C LEU A 73 9.38 -6.93 -7.50
N TYR A 74 8.31 -6.86 -6.70
CA TYR A 74 8.05 -5.74 -5.81
C TYR A 74 9.06 -5.64 -4.65
N ALA A 75 9.53 -6.78 -4.14
CA ALA A 75 10.48 -6.80 -3.04
C ALA A 75 11.84 -6.22 -3.43
N VAL A 76 12.31 -6.48 -4.66
CA VAL A 76 13.57 -5.90 -5.18
C VAL A 76 13.50 -4.37 -5.22
N ASP A 77 12.36 -3.80 -5.59
CA ASP A 77 12.17 -2.35 -5.59
C ASP A 77 12.22 -1.78 -4.17
N ARG A 78 11.58 -2.44 -3.20
CA ARG A 78 11.66 -2.05 -1.79
C ARG A 78 13.05 -2.22 -1.20
N TYR A 79 13.76 -3.28 -1.56
CA TYR A 79 15.14 -3.48 -1.14
C TYR A 79 16.02 -2.32 -1.59
N ALA A 80 15.91 -1.89 -2.85
CA ALA A 80 16.68 -0.75 -3.36
C ALA A 80 16.37 0.57 -2.59
N ALA A 81 15.10 0.78 -2.20
CA ALA A 81 14.71 1.95 -1.40
C ALA A 81 15.12 1.86 0.07
N SER A 82 15.34 0.64 0.59
CA SER A 82 15.58 0.41 2.03
C SER A 82 16.81 1.12 2.56
N PHE A 83 17.82 1.37 1.71
CA PHE A 83 19.03 2.08 2.08
C PHE A 83 18.75 3.55 2.42
N ASP A 84 17.92 4.22 1.62
CA ASP A 84 17.48 5.59 1.91
C ASP A 84 16.59 5.63 3.15
N ILE A 85 15.63 4.68 3.24
CA ILE A 85 14.73 4.60 4.40
C ILE A 85 15.53 4.43 5.70
N ARG A 86 16.53 3.54 5.72
CA ARG A 86 17.40 3.35 6.90
C ARG A 86 18.14 4.63 7.26
N ARG A 87 18.75 5.29 6.27
CA ARG A 87 19.46 6.55 6.48
C ARG A 87 18.53 7.60 7.10
N TRP A 88 17.34 7.80 6.56
CA TRP A 88 16.39 8.77 7.09
C TRP A 88 15.95 8.44 8.53
N LEU A 89 15.74 7.15 8.83
CA LEU A 89 15.42 6.71 10.19
C LEU A 89 16.59 6.94 11.16
N ASP A 90 17.82 6.72 10.73
CA ASP A 90 19.02 6.98 11.54
C ASP A 90 19.24 8.50 11.76
N GLU A 91 18.75 9.34 10.84
CA GLU A 91 18.69 10.81 10.94
C GLU A 91 17.48 11.30 11.77
N TRP A 92 16.74 10.42 12.45
CA TRP A 92 15.57 10.73 13.30
C TRP A 92 14.36 11.30 12.55
N LYS A 93 14.31 11.13 11.25
CA LYS A 93 13.18 11.59 10.44
C LYS A 93 11.97 10.69 10.58
N ILE A 94 10.80 11.25 10.30
CA ILE A 94 9.58 10.48 10.09
C ILE A 94 9.54 10.08 8.62
N VAL A 95 9.50 8.78 8.34
CA VAL A 95 9.36 8.25 6.98
C VAL A 95 7.92 7.83 6.75
N ILE A 96 7.28 8.40 5.75
CA ILE A 96 5.93 8.02 5.33
C ILE A 96 6.03 7.28 4.01
N ALA A 97 5.59 6.03 3.96
CA ALA A 97 5.50 5.27 2.72
C ALA A 97 4.05 5.19 2.23
N ASN A 98 3.85 5.50 0.94
CA ASN A 98 2.64 5.15 0.22
C ASN A 98 2.84 3.75 -0.37
N ARG A 99 2.11 2.75 0.16
CA ARG A 99 2.33 1.31 -0.06
C ARG A 99 3.68 0.82 0.49
N TYR A 100 3.76 -0.47 0.77
CA TYR A 100 4.98 -1.17 1.19
C TYR A 100 4.79 -2.70 1.06
N VAL A 101 5.38 -3.48 1.97
CA VAL A 101 5.18 -4.95 2.05
C VAL A 101 3.70 -5.30 2.20
N SER A 102 2.96 -4.48 2.95
CA SER A 102 1.50 -4.60 3.11
C SER A 102 0.77 -4.78 1.79
N SER A 103 1.13 -4.03 0.75
CA SER A 103 0.52 -4.18 -0.59
C SER A 103 0.74 -5.58 -1.18
N ASN A 104 1.93 -6.16 -1.05
CA ASN A 104 2.18 -7.54 -1.46
C ASN A 104 1.35 -8.53 -0.65
N MET A 105 1.31 -8.32 0.68
CA MET A 105 0.60 -9.22 1.59
C MET A 105 -0.87 -9.41 1.17
N TRP A 106 -1.57 -8.34 0.81
CA TRP A 106 -2.98 -8.48 0.47
C TRP A 106 -3.24 -8.71 -1.03
N HIS A 107 -2.54 -8.05 -1.95
CA HIS A 107 -2.74 -8.26 -3.39
C HIS A 107 -2.43 -9.70 -3.82
N GLN A 108 -1.32 -10.23 -3.31
CA GLN A 108 -0.89 -11.56 -3.71
C GLN A 108 -1.61 -12.63 -2.88
N ALA A 109 -1.86 -12.41 -1.59
CA ALA A 109 -2.63 -13.33 -0.76
C ALA A 109 -4.09 -13.49 -1.24
N GLY A 110 -4.68 -12.46 -1.82
CA GLY A 110 -6.02 -12.52 -2.42
C GLY A 110 -6.14 -13.54 -3.56
N LYS A 111 -5.05 -13.88 -4.23
CA LYS A 111 -5.00 -14.91 -5.27
C LYS A 111 -5.01 -16.34 -4.71
N ILE A 112 -4.73 -16.52 -3.42
CA ILE A 112 -4.62 -17.81 -2.75
C ILE A 112 -5.92 -18.08 -2.00
N LYS A 113 -6.71 -19.04 -2.46
CA LYS A 113 -8.05 -19.34 -1.89
C LYS A 113 -7.97 -20.15 -0.61
N ASP A 114 -7.04 -21.11 -0.53
CA ASP A 114 -6.84 -21.91 0.67
C ASP A 114 -6.20 -21.09 1.78
N VAL A 115 -6.80 -21.06 2.96
CA VAL A 115 -6.36 -20.23 4.10
C VAL A 115 -4.99 -20.68 4.62
N ASN A 116 -4.72 -22.00 4.65
CA ASN A 116 -3.44 -22.52 5.14
C ASN A 116 -2.31 -22.16 4.17
N GLU A 117 -2.54 -22.29 2.86
CA GLU A 117 -1.58 -21.87 1.84
C GLU A 117 -1.38 -20.34 1.83
N ARG A 118 -2.43 -19.57 2.07
CA ARG A 118 -2.36 -18.12 2.27
C ARG A 118 -1.49 -17.76 3.47
N ASP A 119 -1.63 -18.46 4.58
CA ASP A 119 -0.83 -18.25 5.77
C ASP A 119 0.63 -18.60 5.57
N LYS A 120 0.94 -19.70 4.88
CA LYS A 120 2.31 -20.06 4.49
C LYS A 120 2.93 -19.00 3.58
N PHE A 121 2.16 -18.47 2.61
CA PHE A 121 2.61 -17.39 1.75
C PHE A 121 2.93 -16.12 2.56
N LEU A 122 2.06 -15.72 3.48
CA LEU A 122 2.27 -14.54 4.32
C LEU A 122 3.50 -14.70 5.23
N GLN A 123 3.70 -15.88 5.80
CA GLN A 123 4.89 -16.18 6.59
C GLN A 123 6.16 -16.11 5.72
N TRP A 124 6.14 -16.76 4.56
CA TRP A 124 7.27 -16.72 3.62
C TRP A 124 7.60 -15.29 3.21
N LEU A 125 6.57 -14.47 2.91
CA LEU A 125 6.77 -13.08 2.51
C LEU A 125 7.42 -12.24 3.62
N ASP A 126 6.99 -12.44 4.87
CA ASP A 126 7.57 -11.78 6.04
C ASP A 126 9.04 -12.17 6.23
N GLU A 127 9.35 -13.47 6.16
CA GLU A 127 10.71 -13.99 6.26
C GLU A 127 11.59 -13.53 5.10
N PHE A 128 11.04 -13.46 3.88
CA PHE A 128 11.75 -13.03 2.70
C PHE A 128 12.11 -11.55 2.73
N GLU A 129 11.13 -10.69 2.99
CA GLU A 129 11.36 -9.25 2.95
C GLU A 129 12.04 -8.71 4.22
N TYR A 130 11.55 -9.09 5.38
CA TYR A 130 12.11 -8.59 6.64
C TYR A 130 13.24 -9.44 7.20
N GLY A 131 13.30 -10.72 6.87
CA GLY A 131 14.37 -11.62 7.29
C GLY A 131 15.54 -11.61 6.31
N LEU A 132 15.33 -12.07 5.06
CA LEU A 132 16.41 -12.20 4.08
C LEU A 132 16.86 -10.85 3.49
N PHE A 133 15.93 -9.99 3.06
CA PHE A 133 16.24 -8.66 2.54
C PHE A 133 16.52 -7.65 3.65
N ASP A 134 16.15 -7.97 4.89
CA ASP A 134 16.36 -7.13 6.06
C ASP A 134 15.86 -5.68 5.85
N ILE A 135 14.76 -5.48 5.11
CA ILE A 135 14.21 -4.14 4.91
C ILE A 135 13.57 -3.62 6.21
N PRO A 136 13.52 -2.30 6.46
CA PRO A 136 12.96 -1.76 7.68
C PRO A 136 11.50 -2.16 7.90
N ARG A 137 11.16 -2.61 9.12
CA ARG A 137 9.77 -2.83 9.53
C ARG A 137 9.11 -1.51 9.88
N PRO A 138 7.87 -1.26 9.42
CA PRO A 138 7.12 -0.08 9.86
C PRO A 138 6.79 -0.14 11.35
N ASP A 139 6.87 1.02 12.02
CA ASP A 139 6.31 1.18 13.37
C ASP A 139 4.78 1.13 13.33
N LYS A 140 4.17 1.52 12.20
CA LYS A 140 2.72 1.53 12.03
C LYS A 140 2.31 1.33 10.57
N ASN A 141 1.34 0.43 10.38
CA ASN A 141 0.61 0.30 9.12
C ASN A 141 -0.80 0.85 9.30
N ILE A 142 -1.18 1.82 8.48
CA ILE A 142 -2.54 2.38 8.41
C ILE A 142 -3.16 1.96 7.09
N LEU A 143 -4.27 1.25 7.19
CA LEU A 143 -5.04 0.77 6.08
C LEU A 143 -6.27 1.65 5.85
N LEU A 144 -6.32 2.33 4.71
CA LEU A 144 -7.51 3.03 4.25
C LEU A 144 -8.41 2.05 3.50
N TYR A 145 -9.48 1.64 4.15
CA TYR A 145 -10.44 0.72 3.56
C TYR A 145 -11.57 1.48 2.86
N MET A 146 -11.77 1.20 1.58
CA MET A 146 -12.89 1.66 0.77
C MET A 146 -13.64 0.44 0.23
N PRO A 147 -14.93 0.28 0.50
CA PRO A 147 -15.73 -0.75 -0.17
C PRO A 147 -15.64 -0.63 -1.69
N THR A 148 -15.43 -1.76 -2.38
CA THR A 148 -15.19 -1.79 -3.83
C THR A 148 -16.30 -1.10 -4.62
N GLU A 149 -17.56 -1.30 -4.24
CA GLU A 149 -18.72 -0.73 -4.91
C GLU A 149 -18.75 0.81 -4.83
N ILE A 150 -18.34 1.36 -3.68
CA ILE A 150 -18.26 2.82 -3.48
C ILE A 150 -17.07 3.38 -4.25
N GLY A 151 -15.91 2.72 -4.16
CA GLY A 151 -14.71 3.11 -4.90
C GLY A 151 -14.94 3.21 -6.40
N GLN A 152 -15.58 2.19 -6.99
CA GLN A 152 -15.94 2.18 -8.42
C GLN A 152 -16.86 3.35 -8.80
N SER A 153 -17.86 3.64 -7.98
CA SER A 153 -18.78 4.76 -8.25
C SER A 153 -18.07 6.12 -8.29
N LEU A 154 -16.96 6.26 -7.57
CA LEU A 154 -16.14 7.48 -7.59
C LEU A 154 -15.33 7.61 -8.88
N VAL A 155 -14.85 6.50 -9.42
CA VAL A 155 -14.14 6.48 -10.71
C VAL A 155 -15.06 6.85 -11.85
N ASP A 156 -16.24 6.22 -11.92
CA ASP A 156 -17.21 6.50 -12.99
C ASP A 156 -17.62 7.98 -13.01
N LYS A 157 -17.76 8.61 -11.83
CA LYS A 157 -18.02 10.04 -11.71
C LYS A 157 -16.85 10.92 -12.17
N LYS A 158 -15.61 10.47 -11.95
CA LYS A 158 -14.41 11.20 -12.35
C LYS A 158 -14.16 11.05 -13.84
N TRP A 159 -14.40 9.88 -14.40
CA TRP A 159 -14.21 9.59 -15.82
C TRP A 159 -15.20 10.36 -16.73
N HIS A 160 -16.39 10.66 -16.25
CA HIS A 160 -17.32 11.54 -16.98
C HIS A 160 -16.86 13.02 -17.06
N ARG A 161 -15.82 13.41 -16.31
CA ARG A 161 -15.30 14.78 -16.28
C ARG A 161 -14.01 14.98 -17.06
N ASP A 162 -13.20 13.96 -17.25
CA ASP A 162 -11.89 14.06 -17.91
C ASP A 162 -11.90 13.28 -19.23
N TYR A 163 -12.42 13.92 -20.28
CA TYR A 163 -12.17 13.49 -21.65
C TYR A 163 -10.74 13.87 -21.99
N VAL A 164 -9.78 12.95 -21.89
CA VAL A 164 -8.62 12.84 -22.79
C VAL A 164 -7.80 11.58 -22.45
N GLY A 165 -7.62 10.69 -23.46
CA GLY A 165 -6.53 9.69 -23.56
C GLY A 165 -6.64 8.52 -22.56
N GLY A 166 -7.34 7.44 -22.98
CA GLY A 166 -7.46 6.21 -22.21
C GLY A 166 -6.12 5.61 -21.83
N GLU A 167 -5.70 5.82 -20.61
CA GLU A 167 -4.72 4.96 -19.99
C GLU A 167 -5.37 3.58 -19.81
N LYS A 168 -4.73 2.56 -20.35
CA LYS A 168 -5.15 1.17 -20.16
C LYS A 168 -5.09 0.89 -18.66
N ARG A 169 -6.19 0.31 -18.09
CA ARG A 169 -6.18 -0.21 -16.73
C ARG A 169 -5.03 -1.20 -16.59
N ASP A 170 -4.33 -1.16 -15.46
CA ASP A 170 -3.28 -2.13 -15.19
C ASP A 170 -3.88 -3.54 -14.97
N ILE A 171 -3.02 -4.55 -14.85
CA ILE A 171 -3.39 -5.96 -14.71
C ILE A 171 -4.32 -6.23 -13.50
N HIS A 172 -4.26 -5.41 -12.47
CA HIS A 172 -5.04 -5.55 -11.24
C HIS A 172 -6.36 -4.80 -11.30
N GLU A 173 -6.39 -3.63 -11.93
CA GLU A 173 -7.60 -2.79 -12.06
C GLU A 173 -8.61 -3.35 -13.05
N ALA A 174 -8.17 -4.21 -13.99
CA ALA A 174 -9.03 -4.82 -15.02
C ALA A 174 -9.91 -5.97 -14.49
N ASP A 175 -9.58 -6.56 -13.34
CA ASP A 175 -10.23 -7.76 -12.80
C ASP A 175 -11.04 -7.46 -11.54
N LEU A 176 -12.37 -7.32 -11.69
CA LEU A 176 -13.31 -7.08 -10.58
C LEU A 176 -13.31 -8.19 -9.52
N GLN A 177 -13.12 -9.44 -9.92
CA GLN A 177 -13.07 -10.55 -8.98
C GLN A 177 -11.79 -10.47 -8.16
N HIS A 178 -10.67 -10.12 -8.79
CA HIS A 178 -9.42 -9.85 -8.10
C HIS A 178 -9.56 -8.73 -7.05
N LEU A 179 -10.26 -7.65 -7.38
CA LEU A 179 -10.48 -6.54 -6.43
C LEU A 179 -11.31 -6.97 -5.21
N LYS A 180 -12.31 -7.81 -5.39
CA LYS A 180 -13.11 -8.37 -4.27
C LYS A 180 -12.30 -9.33 -3.41
N ASP A 181 -11.58 -10.25 -4.03
CA ASP A 181 -10.70 -11.20 -3.35
C ASP A 181 -9.59 -10.45 -2.57
N ALA A 182 -9.06 -9.41 -3.17
CA ALA A 182 -8.09 -8.53 -2.54
C ALA A 182 -8.68 -7.78 -1.34
N ALA A 183 -9.91 -7.27 -1.43
CA ALA A 183 -10.58 -6.58 -0.32
C ALA A 183 -10.86 -7.53 0.87
N GLU A 184 -11.17 -8.80 0.62
CA GLU A 184 -11.28 -9.83 1.66
C GLU A 184 -9.91 -10.11 2.30
N ALA A 185 -8.88 -10.34 1.48
CA ALA A 185 -7.51 -10.56 1.94
C ALA A 185 -7.00 -9.38 2.76
N TYR A 186 -7.39 -8.16 2.41
CA TYR A 186 -7.07 -6.95 3.16
C TYR A 186 -7.50 -7.03 4.63
N ARG A 187 -8.78 -7.33 4.86
CA ARG A 187 -9.31 -7.46 6.23
C ARG A 187 -8.65 -8.59 7.00
N TYR A 188 -8.42 -9.71 6.30
CA TYR A 188 -7.75 -10.87 6.88
C TYR A 188 -6.33 -10.51 7.34
N VAL A 189 -5.53 -9.92 6.47
CA VAL A 189 -4.13 -9.55 6.74
C VAL A 189 -4.08 -8.46 7.83
N ALA A 190 -4.91 -7.42 7.72
CA ALA A 190 -4.93 -6.34 8.69
C ALA A 190 -5.28 -6.84 10.11
N LYS A 191 -6.22 -7.79 10.22
CA LYS A 191 -6.54 -8.43 11.51
C LYS A 191 -5.40 -9.30 12.02
N LYS A 192 -4.76 -10.09 11.13
CA LYS A 192 -3.67 -11.00 11.49
C LYS A 192 -2.43 -10.26 12.02
N TYR A 193 -2.15 -9.09 11.45
CA TYR A 193 -0.95 -8.29 11.77
C TYR A 193 -1.25 -7.04 12.61
N ASP A 194 -2.45 -6.94 13.18
CA ASP A 194 -2.89 -5.82 14.04
C ASP A 194 -2.70 -4.44 13.42
N TRP A 195 -3.05 -4.30 12.12
CA TRP A 195 -2.98 -3.01 11.44
C TRP A 195 -4.14 -2.10 11.81
N THR A 196 -3.89 -0.81 11.84
CA THR A 196 -4.96 0.17 12.02
C THR A 196 -5.78 0.31 10.76
N ILE A 197 -7.07 -0.04 10.81
CA ILE A 197 -8.00 0.13 9.69
C ILE A 197 -8.78 1.42 9.89
N ILE A 198 -8.74 2.30 8.88
CA ILE A 198 -9.59 3.47 8.78
C ILE A 198 -10.60 3.22 7.66
N ASP A 199 -11.86 3.01 8.05
CA ASP A 199 -12.96 2.87 7.10
C ASP A 199 -13.31 4.24 6.52
N SER A 200 -13.15 4.40 5.21
CA SER A 200 -13.43 5.63 4.49
C SER A 200 -14.93 5.80 4.16
N ALA A 201 -15.71 4.74 4.31
CA ALA A 201 -17.15 4.78 4.04
C ALA A 201 -17.96 3.94 5.04
N PRO A 202 -17.90 4.25 6.35
CA PRO A 202 -18.62 3.51 7.37
C PRO A 202 -20.13 3.54 7.10
N ASN A 203 -20.76 2.37 7.22
CA ASN A 203 -22.17 2.18 6.90
C ASN A 203 -22.57 2.62 5.47
N GLY A 204 -21.65 2.54 4.52
CA GLY A 204 -21.88 2.92 3.14
C GLY A 204 -21.86 4.44 2.87
N LYS A 205 -21.57 5.27 3.86
CA LYS A 205 -21.48 6.73 3.70
C LYS A 205 -20.04 7.18 3.61
N LEU A 206 -19.68 7.74 2.44
CA LEU A 206 -18.34 8.27 2.22
C LEU A 206 -18.03 9.41 3.19
N GLN A 207 -16.90 9.31 3.86
CA GLN A 207 -16.36 10.37 4.71
C GLN A 207 -15.65 11.44 3.88
N SER A 208 -15.60 12.65 4.41
CA SER A 208 -14.82 13.73 3.81
C SER A 208 -13.30 13.45 3.90
N ILE A 209 -12.54 14.11 3.05
CA ILE A 209 -11.07 14.04 3.06
C ILE A 209 -10.53 14.45 4.42
N ASP A 210 -11.09 15.50 5.04
CA ASP A 210 -10.65 16.04 6.32
C ASP A 210 -10.98 15.08 7.49
N GLU A 211 -12.15 14.42 7.48
CA GLU A 211 -12.49 13.42 8.49
C GLU A 211 -11.52 12.24 8.49
N ILE A 212 -11.13 11.77 7.29
CA ILE A 212 -10.16 10.69 7.14
C ILE A 212 -8.77 11.17 7.59
N ALA A 213 -8.36 12.38 7.19
CA ALA A 213 -7.08 12.97 7.58
C ALA A 213 -6.95 13.13 9.11
N GLU A 214 -8.03 13.53 9.78
CA GLU A 214 -8.04 13.65 11.24
C GLU A 214 -7.89 12.29 11.93
N LYS A 215 -8.56 11.26 11.44
CA LYS A 215 -8.40 9.89 11.96
C LYS A 215 -6.96 9.39 11.80
N ILE A 216 -6.33 9.62 10.63
CA ILE A 216 -4.93 9.29 10.41
C ILE A 216 -4.05 10.04 11.42
N TRP A 217 -4.26 11.32 11.58
CA TRP A 217 -3.49 12.15 12.50
C TRP A 217 -3.56 11.68 13.94
N ILE A 218 -4.74 11.30 14.42
CA ILE A 218 -4.94 10.73 15.77
C ILE A 218 -4.07 9.48 15.95
N GLU A 219 -4.00 8.62 14.94
CA GLU A 219 -3.19 7.40 15.00
C GLU A 219 -1.69 7.68 14.96
N ILE A 220 -1.27 8.65 14.17
CA ILE A 220 0.15 9.06 14.07
C ILE A 220 0.63 9.67 15.39
N LYS A 221 -0.16 10.52 16.03
CA LYS A 221 0.20 11.13 17.32
C LYS A 221 0.44 10.14 18.45
N LYS A 222 0.04 8.90 18.30
CA LYS A 222 0.30 7.86 19.34
C LYS A 222 1.74 7.34 19.30
N ILE A 223 2.49 7.61 18.22
CA ILE A 223 3.81 7.01 17.98
C ILE A 223 4.95 8.03 17.76
N ILE A 224 4.61 9.32 17.56
CA ILE A 224 5.57 10.42 17.40
C ILE A 224 5.73 11.25 18.68
#